data_6be2f0d4fc47c0370dc672e95f7ca6f9
#
_entry.id   6be2f0d4fc47c0370dc672e95f7ca6f9
#
_cell.length_a   1.000
_cell.length_b   1.000
_cell.length_c   1.000
_cell.angle_alpha   90.00
_cell.angle_beta   90.00
_cell.angle_gamma   90.00
#
_symmetry.space_group_name_H-M   'P 1'
#
loop_
_entity.id
_entity.type
_entity.pdbx_description
1 polymer ?
#
loop_
_entity_poly.entity_id
_entity_poly.type
_entity_poly.pdbx_seq_one_letter_code
_entity_poly.pdbx_strand_id
1 'polypeptide(L)'
;LNDLSKLPTTEGAAKVAAPFHYPDSAMTPLERYQADLKRPDFFHDAAQENAVRHLQRLYDDLVADDRSKSGLLGKLFGKKRQGPIKGIYFWGGVGRGKTYLVDTFFDALPFEQKMRTHFHRFMKRVHEEMKTLKGEKNPLTIIGKRFADEARVICFDEFFVSDITDAMILATLLEELFKNGVSLVA
;
A
#
# COMPACT_ATOMS: atom_id res chain seq x y z
N LEU A 1 54.06 0.12 -24.81
CA LEU A 1 53.71 -0.73 -23.68
C LEU A 1 53.17 0.19 -22.59
N ASN A 2 51.86 0.53 -22.68
CA ASN A 2 51.18 1.34 -21.70
C ASN A 2 50.54 0.47 -20.65
N ASP A 3 50.95 0.73 -19.45
CA ASP A 3 50.45 0.09 -18.22
C ASP A 3 49.05 0.56 -17.92
N LEU A 4 48.06 -0.34 -18.08
CA LEU A 4 46.60 -0.11 -17.84
C LEU A 4 46.16 -0.48 -16.43
N SER A 5 47.06 -0.46 -15.44
CA SER A 5 46.78 -0.93 -14.07
C SER A 5 46.24 0.20 -13.12
N LYS A 6 45.87 1.38 -13.63
CA LYS A 6 45.35 2.47 -12.77
C LYS A 6 44.04 3.03 -13.27
N LEU A 7 42.98 2.24 -13.21
CA LEU A 7 41.62 2.77 -13.21
C LEU A 7 41.11 2.82 -11.75
N PRO A 8 40.57 3.93 -11.28
CA PRO A 8 40.00 4.00 -9.95
C PRO A 8 38.71 3.17 -9.92
N THR A 9 38.67 2.22 -9.01
CA THR A 9 37.47 1.46 -8.65
C THR A 9 36.44 2.42 -8.07
N THR A 10 35.33 2.62 -8.78
CA THR A 10 34.17 3.31 -8.27
C THR A 10 33.47 2.44 -7.22
N GLU A 11 33.99 2.41 -6.02
CA GLU A 11 33.24 2.03 -4.83
C GLU A 11 32.39 3.21 -4.38
N GLY A 12 31.23 3.32 -4.97
CA GLY A 12 30.15 4.21 -4.59
C GLY A 12 28.84 3.42 -4.46
N ALA A 13 28.90 2.26 -3.81
CA ALA A 13 27.67 1.61 -3.35
C ALA A 13 27.01 2.53 -2.33
N ALA A 14 25.94 3.21 -2.75
CA ALA A 14 25.07 3.92 -1.83
C ALA A 14 24.72 2.97 -0.68
N LYS A 15 25.25 3.22 0.51
CA LYS A 15 24.81 2.57 1.73
C LYS A 15 23.32 2.87 1.86
N VAL A 16 22.51 1.87 1.57
CA VAL A 16 21.10 1.85 1.97
C VAL A 16 21.14 1.96 3.49
N ALA A 17 20.78 3.14 4.01
CA ALA A 17 20.71 3.36 5.44
C ALA A 17 19.73 2.32 6.00
N ALA A 18 20.14 1.60 7.04
CA ALA A 18 19.30 0.66 7.74
C ALA A 18 17.99 1.36 8.16
N PRO A 19 16.84 0.68 8.10
CA PRO A 19 15.58 1.30 8.52
C PRO A 19 15.72 1.70 9.99
N PHE A 20 15.64 2.99 10.25
CA PHE A 20 15.59 3.52 11.60
C PHE A 20 14.29 3.01 12.24
N HIS A 21 14.44 2.24 13.30
CA HIS A 21 13.32 1.82 14.12
C HIS A 21 12.90 3.02 14.98
N TYR A 22 11.85 3.73 14.58
CA TYR A 22 11.19 4.69 15.44
C TYR A 22 10.32 3.94 16.46
N PRO A 23 10.23 4.44 17.73
CA PRO A 23 9.29 3.87 18.69
C PRO A 23 7.87 3.98 18.10
N ASP A 24 7.26 2.84 17.94
CA ASP A 24 6.04 2.60 17.18
C ASP A 24 4.80 3.37 17.63
N SER A 25 3.92 3.57 16.68
CA SER A 25 2.47 3.71 16.78
C SER A 25 1.85 5.08 17.04
N ALA A 26 2.62 6.17 17.11
CA ALA A 26 2.05 7.48 17.45
C ALA A 26 2.08 8.52 16.31
N MET A 27 2.94 8.35 15.29
CA MET A 27 3.10 9.35 14.24
C MET A 27 2.24 9.05 13.01
N THR A 28 1.50 10.06 12.55
CA THR A 28 0.80 10.02 11.25
C THR A 28 1.81 10.07 10.09
N PRO A 29 1.41 9.71 8.86
CA PRO A 29 2.29 9.79 7.69
C PRO A 29 2.92 11.17 7.49
N LEU A 30 2.16 12.24 7.71
CA LEU A 30 2.66 13.61 7.57
C LEU A 30 3.66 13.98 8.66
N GLU A 31 3.39 13.63 9.91
CA GLU A 31 4.30 13.88 11.03
C GLU A 31 5.63 13.16 10.85
N ARG A 32 5.60 11.92 10.38
CA ARG A 32 6.81 11.15 10.10
C ARG A 32 7.63 11.78 8.97
N TYR A 33 7.00 12.18 7.88
CA TYR A 33 7.67 12.90 6.80
C TYR A 33 8.32 14.20 7.29
N GLN A 34 7.62 14.99 8.12
CA GLN A 34 8.15 16.22 8.71
C GLN A 34 9.33 15.96 9.66
N ALA A 35 9.31 14.85 10.39
CA ALA A 35 10.43 14.43 11.22
C ALA A 35 11.65 14.04 10.37
N ASP A 36 11.43 13.30 9.28
CA ASP A 36 12.50 12.88 8.36
C ASP A 36 13.14 14.05 7.62
N LEU A 37 12.39 15.13 7.30
CA LEU A 37 12.94 16.36 6.73
C LEU A 37 13.97 17.08 7.62
N LYS A 38 14.03 16.77 8.93
CA LYS A 38 15.05 17.33 9.85
C LYS A 38 16.37 16.57 9.78
N ARG A 39 16.43 15.45 9.08
CA ARG A 39 17.62 14.64 8.93
C ARG A 39 18.52 15.21 7.83
N PRO A 40 19.85 15.18 8.00
CA PRO A 40 20.78 15.76 7.04
C PRO A 40 20.86 15.01 5.70
N ASP A 41 20.39 13.74 5.69
CA ASP A 41 20.39 12.84 4.54
C ASP A 41 19.05 12.78 3.82
N PHE A 42 18.04 13.56 4.26
CA PHE A 42 16.70 13.55 3.68
C PHE A 42 16.36 14.93 3.11
N PHE A 43 16.06 14.99 1.82
CA PHE A 43 15.82 16.24 1.11
C PHE A 43 14.35 16.42 0.77
N HIS A 44 13.88 17.66 0.84
CA HIS A 44 12.53 18.04 0.44
C HIS A 44 12.31 17.81 -1.06
N ASP A 45 11.23 17.11 -1.40
CA ASP A 45 10.71 16.94 -2.76
C ASP A 45 9.22 17.32 -2.75
N ALA A 46 8.84 18.32 -3.54
CA ALA A 46 7.46 18.81 -3.61
C ALA A 46 6.46 17.73 -4.08
N ALA A 47 6.90 16.80 -4.94
CA ALA A 47 6.06 15.70 -5.38
C ALA A 47 5.84 14.68 -4.25
N GLN A 48 6.89 14.40 -3.45
CA GLN A 48 6.75 13.56 -2.25
C GLN A 48 5.86 14.21 -1.20
N GLU A 49 6.02 15.51 -0.94
CA GLU A 49 5.17 16.23 0.00
C GLU A 49 3.69 16.17 -0.40
N ASN A 50 3.39 16.39 -1.70
CA ASN A 50 2.03 16.26 -2.21
C ASN A 50 1.48 14.83 -2.02
N ALA A 51 2.30 13.82 -2.31
CA ALA A 51 1.92 12.41 -2.12
C ALA A 51 1.63 12.09 -0.64
N VAL A 52 2.47 12.58 0.28
CA VAL A 52 2.26 12.42 1.74
C VAL A 52 0.95 13.06 2.19
N ARG A 53 0.59 14.24 1.67
CA ARG A 53 -0.70 14.89 1.99
C ARG A 53 -1.90 14.04 1.55
N HIS A 54 -1.81 13.38 0.41
CA HIS A 54 -2.84 12.43 -0.03
C HIS A 54 -2.88 11.18 0.85
N LEU A 55 -1.72 10.66 1.26
CA LEU A 55 -1.65 9.54 2.20
C LEU A 55 -2.20 9.91 3.57
N GLN A 56 -1.93 11.14 4.06
CA GLN A 56 -2.51 11.64 5.30
C GLN A 56 -4.04 11.66 5.24
N ARG A 57 -4.62 12.19 4.15
CA ARG A 57 -6.08 12.17 3.95
C ARG A 57 -6.63 10.73 4.02
N LEU A 58 -5.98 9.79 3.31
CA LEU A 58 -6.41 8.39 3.32
C LEU A 58 -6.30 7.77 4.72
N TYR A 59 -5.21 8.07 5.44
CA TYR A 59 -5.01 7.67 6.83
C TYR A 59 -6.15 8.17 7.73
N ASP A 60 -6.44 9.47 7.68
CA ASP A 60 -7.49 10.08 8.49
C ASP A 60 -8.86 9.46 8.21
N ASP A 61 -9.19 9.24 6.94
CA ASP A 61 -10.44 8.60 6.51
C ASP A 61 -10.55 7.15 7.03
N LEU A 62 -9.47 6.37 6.95
CA LEU A 62 -9.45 4.97 7.41
C LEU A 62 -9.54 4.85 8.93
N VAL A 63 -8.83 5.71 9.66
CA VAL A 63 -8.86 5.74 11.13
C VAL A 63 -10.22 6.21 11.64
N ALA A 64 -10.83 7.20 11.00
CA ALA A 64 -12.18 7.66 11.36
C ALA A 64 -13.23 6.55 11.14
N ASP A 65 -13.13 5.80 10.02
CA ASP A 65 -14.01 4.67 9.75
C ASP A 65 -13.81 3.53 10.76
N ASP A 66 -12.57 3.29 11.20
CA ASP A 66 -12.27 2.29 12.24
C ASP A 66 -12.91 2.62 13.58
N ARG A 67 -12.71 3.85 14.04
CA ARG A 67 -13.30 4.34 15.29
C ARG A 67 -14.82 4.28 15.28
N SER A 68 -15.44 4.55 14.13
CA SER A 68 -16.90 4.49 13.99
C SER A 68 -17.44 3.05 14.10
N LYS A 69 -16.66 2.04 13.74
CA LYS A 69 -17.05 0.61 13.80
C LYS A 69 -16.74 -0.03 15.14
N SER A 70 -15.69 0.42 15.83
CA SER A 70 -15.25 -0.14 17.12
C SER A 70 -16.04 0.36 18.33
N GLY A 71 -16.73 1.50 18.23
CA GLY A 71 -17.55 2.05 19.31
C GLY A 71 -18.81 1.22 19.59
N LEU A 72 -19.24 1.16 20.87
CA LEU A 72 -20.51 0.49 21.30
C LEU A 72 -21.72 0.99 20.52
N LEU A 73 -21.79 2.30 20.24
CA LEU A 73 -22.82 2.94 19.40
C LEU A 73 -22.65 2.59 17.91
N GLY A 74 -21.42 2.37 17.43
CA GLY A 74 -21.13 1.95 16.05
C GLY A 74 -21.65 0.55 15.74
N LYS A 75 -21.67 -0.36 16.72
CA LYS A 75 -22.25 -1.70 16.56
C LYS A 75 -23.79 -1.68 16.46
N LEU A 76 -24.44 -0.70 17.06
CA LEU A 76 -25.91 -0.58 17.08
C LEU A 76 -26.46 0.35 15.98
N PHE A 77 -25.73 1.40 15.63
CA PHE A 77 -26.20 2.44 14.71
C PHE A 77 -25.18 2.77 13.59
N GLY A 78 -24.11 1.98 13.44
CA GLY A 78 -23.05 2.20 12.46
C GLY A 78 -23.63 2.30 11.06
N LYS A 79 -23.79 3.53 10.57
CA LYS A 79 -24.13 3.79 9.16
C LYS A 79 -23.04 3.18 8.31
N LYS A 80 -23.36 2.07 7.63
CA LYS A 80 -22.45 1.47 6.66
C LYS A 80 -22.09 2.55 5.65
N ARG A 81 -20.82 2.96 5.61
CA ARG A 81 -20.37 3.99 4.65
C ARG A 81 -20.76 3.52 3.25
N GLN A 82 -21.40 4.40 2.49
CA GLN A 82 -21.75 4.10 1.11
C GLN A 82 -20.49 4.22 0.23
N GLY A 83 -19.84 3.11 -0.02
CA GLY A 83 -18.71 2.98 -0.92
C GLY A 83 -17.32 2.99 -0.24
N PRO A 84 -16.27 2.59 -0.99
CA PRO A 84 -14.91 2.52 -0.51
C PRO A 84 -14.32 3.91 -0.24
N ILE A 85 -13.39 3.99 0.70
CA ILE A 85 -12.53 5.15 0.87
C ILE A 85 -11.61 5.21 -0.35
N LYS A 86 -11.53 6.37 -1.00
CA LYS A 86 -10.71 6.54 -2.21
C LYS A 86 -9.24 6.27 -1.91
N GLY A 87 -8.70 5.23 -2.54
CA GLY A 87 -7.29 4.88 -2.49
C GLY A 87 -6.38 5.85 -3.24
N ILE A 88 -5.13 5.44 -3.44
CA ILE A 88 -4.10 6.25 -4.09
C ILE A 88 -3.34 5.36 -5.09
N TYR A 89 -3.09 5.90 -6.27
CA TYR A 89 -2.21 5.31 -7.25
C TYR A 89 -1.03 6.24 -7.53
N PHE A 90 0.19 5.75 -7.29
CA PHE A 90 1.43 6.48 -7.54
C PHE A 90 1.99 6.08 -8.90
N TRP A 91 2.10 7.04 -9.80
CA TRP A 91 2.77 6.84 -11.06
C TRP A 91 4.03 7.72 -11.16
N GLY A 92 5.04 7.23 -11.85
CA GLY A 92 6.29 7.97 -12.03
C GLY A 92 7.53 7.07 -12.06
N GLY A 93 8.68 7.67 -12.35
CA GLY A 93 9.96 6.96 -12.48
C GLY A 93 10.41 6.24 -11.22
N VAL A 94 11.37 5.34 -11.40
CA VAL A 94 12.08 4.64 -10.30
C VAL A 94 12.89 5.64 -9.48
N GLY A 95 13.08 5.39 -8.19
CA GLY A 95 13.90 6.22 -7.30
C GLY A 95 13.19 7.45 -6.69
N ARG A 96 11.91 7.65 -6.94
CA ARG A 96 11.11 8.76 -6.38
C ARG A 96 10.62 8.53 -4.96
N GLY A 97 11.10 7.50 -4.27
CA GLY A 97 10.72 7.22 -2.88
C GLY A 97 9.32 6.64 -2.68
N LYS A 98 8.71 6.04 -3.71
CA LYS A 98 7.37 5.41 -3.59
C LYS A 98 7.31 4.38 -2.45
N THR A 99 8.32 3.52 -2.36
CA THR A 99 8.42 2.52 -1.30
C THR A 99 8.41 3.15 0.10
N TYR A 100 9.24 4.19 0.30
CA TYR A 100 9.26 4.96 1.55
C TYR A 100 7.88 5.54 1.91
N LEU A 101 7.17 6.09 0.92
CA LEU A 101 5.84 6.67 1.13
C LEU A 101 4.81 5.60 1.54
N VAL A 102 4.84 4.45 0.87
CA VAL A 102 3.95 3.32 1.18
C VAL A 102 4.30 2.72 2.55
N ASP A 103 5.61 2.58 2.88
CA ASP A 103 6.07 2.12 4.20
C ASP A 103 5.56 3.04 5.30
N THR A 104 5.83 4.34 5.16
CA THR A 104 5.43 5.34 6.13
C THR A 104 3.93 5.33 6.40
N PHE A 105 3.12 5.19 5.34
CA PHE A 105 1.67 5.10 5.46
C PHE A 105 1.23 3.78 6.12
N PHE A 106 1.75 2.65 5.65
CA PHE A 106 1.36 1.32 6.12
C PHE A 106 1.68 1.13 7.61
N ASP A 107 2.87 1.55 8.04
CA ASP A 107 3.31 1.45 9.42
C ASP A 107 2.49 2.35 10.35
N ALA A 108 2.08 3.53 9.87
CA ALA A 108 1.28 4.47 10.66
C ALA A 108 -0.14 3.97 10.99
N LEU A 109 -0.71 3.07 10.17
CA LEU A 109 -2.08 2.58 10.35
C LEU A 109 -2.22 1.79 11.67
N PRO A 110 -3.16 2.19 12.58
CA PRO A 110 -3.24 1.65 13.93
C PRO A 110 -4.06 0.36 14.05
N PHE A 111 -4.40 -0.30 12.94
CA PHE A 111 -5.20 -1.52 12.91
C PHE A 111 -4.49 -2.65 12.15
N GLU A 112 -4.80 -3.90 12.50
CA GLU A 112 -4.19 -5.11 11.92
C GLU A 112 -4.76 -5.49 10.55
N GLN A 113 -5.98 -5.05 10.23
CA GLN A 113 -6.67 -5.35 8.96
C GLN A 113 -6.08 -4.52 7.80
N LYS A 114 -4.79 -4.72 7.56
CA LYS A 114 -4.02 -4.09 6.50
C LYS A 114 -3.13 -5.12 5.83
N MET A 115 -3.03 -5.06 4.51
CA MET A 115 -2.22 -6.00 3.72
C MET A 115 -1.20 -5.22 2.89
N ARG A 116 0.05 -5.72 2.88
CA ARG A 116 1.08 -5.27 1.96
C ARG A 116 1.64 -6.45 1.20
N THR A 117 1.70 -6.35 -0.11
CA THR A 117 2.13 -7.45 -0.96
C THR A 117 2.64 -6.94 -2.30
N HIS A 118 3.55 -7.69 -2.92
CA HIS A 118 3.87 -7.50 -4.32
C HIS A 118 2.70 -7.94 -5.20
N PHE A 119 2.44 -7.19 -6.26
CA PHE A 119 1.31 -7.46 -7.15
C PHE A 119 1.32 -8.90 -7.70
N HIS A 120 2.47 -9.41 -8.14
CA HIS A 120 2.56 -10.79 -8.67
C HIS A 120 2.24 -11.87 -7.63
N ARG A 121 2.59 -11.66 -6.34
CA ARG A 121 2.25 -12.59 -5.25
C ARG A 121 0.75 -12.58 -4.96
N PHE A 122 0.17 -11.40 -5.02
CA PHE A 122 -1.27 -11.23 -4.87
C PHE A 122 -2.02 -11.99 -5.99
N MET A 123 -1.65 -11.80 -7.27
CA MET A 123 -2.26 -12.52 -8.39
C MET A 123 -2.05 -14.03 -8.30
N LYS A 124 -0.86 -14.49 -7.90
CA LYS A 124 -0.63 -15.91 -7.65
C LYS A 124 -1.61 -16.48 -6.62
N ARG A 125 -1.83 -15.79 -5.50
CA ARG A 125 -2.81 -16.19 -4.50
C ARG A 125 -4.23 -16.22 -5.08
N VAL A 126 -4.62 -15.22 -5.87
CA VAL A 126 -5.92 -15.18 -6.55
C VAL A 126 -6.12 -16.42 -7.43
N HIS A 127 -5.12 -16.78 -8.24
CA HIS A 127 -5.16 -17.98 -9.08
C HIS A 127 -5.26 -19.28 -8.26
N GLU A 128 -4.56 -19.37 -7.15
CA GLU A 128 -4.63 -20.53 -6.24
C GLU A 128 -6.03 -20.66 -5.63
N GLU A 129 -6.62 -19.57 -5.15
CA GLU A 129 -7.98 -19.57 -4.62
C GLU A 129 -9.02 -19.90 -5.70
N MET A 130 -8.87 -19.39 -6.92
CA MET A 130 -9.75 -19.76 -8.04
C MET A 130 -9.73 -21.26 -8.34
N LYS A 131 -8.57 -21.93 -8.19
CA LYS A 131 -8.48 -23.39 -8.37
C LYS A 131 -9.29 -24.15 -7.32
N THR A 132 -9.37 -23.65 -6.10
CA THR A 132 -10.16 -24.26 -5.01
C THR A 132 -11.67 -24.07 -5.19
N LEU A 133 -12.06 -23.06 -5.97
CA LEU A 133 -13.45 -22.66 -6.21
C LEU A 133 -13.97 -23.15 -7.58
N LYS A 134 -13.37 -24.23 -8.12
CA LYS A 134 -13.86 -24.83 -9.38
C LYS A 134 -15.30 -25.30 -9.22
N GLY A 135 -16.17 -24.83 -10.13
CA GLY A 135 -17.59 -25.11 -10.11
C GLY A 135 -18.45 -24.05 -9.46
N GLU A 136 -17.86 -23.09 -8.74
CA GLU A 136 -18.58 -21.93 -8.23
C GLU A 136 -18.95 -20.98 -9.37
N LYS A 137 -20.16 -20.42 -9.30
CA LYS A 137 -20.68 -19.53 -10.35
C LYS A 137 -19.92 -18.20 -10.45
N ASN A 138 -19.50 -17.67 -9.28
CA ASN A 138 -18.83 -16.36 -9.17
C ASN A 138 -17.63 -16.43 -8.21
N PRO A 139 -16.53 -17.12 -8.58
CA PRO A 139 -15.40 -17.32 -7.66
C PRO A 139 -14.75 -16.01 -7.24
N LEU A 140 -14.65 -14.99 -8.10
CA LEU A 140 -14.03 -13.70 -7.76
C LEU A 140 -14.83 -12.90 -6.73
N THR A 141 -16.15 -13.05 -6.66
CA THR A 141 -16.97 -12.46 -5.60
C THR A 141 -16.63 -13.07 -4.24
N ILE A 142 -16.43 -14.39 -4.20
CA ILE A 142 -16.03 -15.10 -2.97
C ILE A 142 -14.63 -14.67 -2.54
N ILE A 143 -13.69 -14.61 -3.49
CA ILE A 143 -12.31 -14.21 -3.24
C ILE A 143 -12.25 -12.74 -2.76
N GLY A 144 -12.95 -11.83 -3.44
CA GLY A 144 -13.03 -10.43 -3.05
C GLY A 144 -13.55 -10.23 -1.63
N LYS A 145 -14.55 -11.01 -1.22
CA LYS A 145 -15.06 -11.00 0.15
C LYS A 145 -14.03 -11.52 1.15
N ARG A 146 -13.35 -12.64 0.84
CA ARG A 146 -12.28 -13.18 1.71
C ARG A 146 -11.17 -12.16 1.95
N PHE A 147 -10.70 -11.49 0.88
CA PHE A 147 -9.69 -10.44 1.04
C PHE A 147 -10.20 -9.23 1.82
N ALA A 148 -11.47 -8.86 1.64
CA ALA A 148 -12.08 -7.78 2.41
C ALA A 148 -12.27 -8.12 3.90
N ASP A 149 -12.44 -9.39 4.24
CA ASP A 149 -12.47 -9.86 5.63
C ASP A 149 -11.06 -9.80 6.26
N GLU A 150 -9.99 -9.96 5.45
CA GLU A 150 -8.60 -9.90 5.91
C GLU A 150 -8.04 -8.48 5.98
N ALA A 151 -8.41 -7.60 5.03
CA ALA A 151 -7.81 -6.28 4.92
C ALA A 151 -8.81 -5.21 4.47
N ARG A 152 -8.77 -4.07 5.14
CA ARG A 152 -9.51 -2.84 4.78
C ARG A 152 -8.74 -1.95 3.81
N VAL A 153 -7.42 -2.13 3.79
CA VAL A 153 -6.51 -1.48 2.85
C VAL A 153 -5.48 -2.48 2.36
N ILE A 154 -5.25 -2.47 1.05
CA ILE A 154 -4.21 -3.27 0.40
C ILE A 154 -3.21 -2.32 -0.24
N CYS A 155 -1.94 -2.44 0.15
CA CYS A 155 -0.82 -1.72 -0.42
C CYS A 155 -0.05 -2.66 -1.36
N PHE A 156 0.08 -2.28 -2.61
CA PHE A 156 0.83 -3.03 -3.59
C PHE A 156 2.22 -2.44 -3.80
N ASP A 157 3.22 -3.31 -3.75
CA ASP A 157 4.54 -3.02 -4.30
C ASP A 157 4.57 -3.47 -5.76
N GLU A 158 5.18 -2.66 -6.63
CA GLU A 158 5.39 -2.97 -8.04
C GLU A 158 4.09 -3.36 -8.78
N PHE A 159 3.08 -2.49 -8.73
CA PHE A 159 1.81 -2.72 -9.41
C PHE A 159 2.01 -2.65 -10.94
N PHE A 160 2.21 -3.81 -11.54
CA PHE A 160 2.41 -3.93 -12.98
C PHE A 160 1.68 -5.16 -13.53
N VAL A 161 0.74 -4.93 -14.45
CA VAL A 161 -0.04 -5.97 -15.10
C VAL A 161 0.54 -6.23 -16.49
N SER A 162 1.11 -7.40 -16.70
CA SER A 162 1.74 -7.78 -17.98
C SER A 162 0.91 -8.75 -18.82
N ASP A 163 -0.05 -9.43 -18.20
CA ASP A 163 -0.87 -10.46 -18.83
C ASP A 163 -2.33 -10.01 -18.95
N ILE A 164 -2.95 -10.26 -20.12
CA ILE A 164 -4.34 -9.87 -20.39
C ILE A 164 -5.31 -10.64 -19.50
N THR A 165 -5.03 -11.92 -19.21
CA THR A 165 -5.89 -12.75 -18.37
C THR A 165 -5.90 -12.19 -16.94
N ASP A 166 -4.71 -11.84 -16.44
CA ASP A 166 -4.58 -11.18 -15.13
C ASP A 166 -5.30 -9.84 -15.07
N ALA A 167 -5.24 -9.05 -16.16
CA ALA A 167 -5.96 -7.78 -16.26
C ALA A 167 -7.48 -7.97 -16.14
N MET A 168 -8.05 -8.97 -16.81
CA MET A 168 -9.49 -9.26 -16.76
C MET A 168 -9.94 -9.75 -15.39
N ILE A 169 -9.18 -10.67 -14.79
CA ILE A 169 -9.42 -11.16 -13.42
C ILE A 169 -9.34 -10.02 -12.43
N LEU A 170 -8.29 -9.20 -12.54
CA LEU A 170 -8.05 -8.07 -11.66
C LEU A 170 -9.18 -7.04 -11.73
N ALA A 171 -9.67 -6.68 -12.92
CA ALA A 171 -10.76 -5.72 -13.08
C ALA A 171 -11.99 -6.14 -12.26
N THR A 172 -12.43 -7.39 -12.43
CA THR A 172 -13.56 -7.93 -11.67
C THR A 172 -13.28 -8.02 -10.18
N LEU A 173 -12.07 -8.45 -9.80
CA LEU A 173 -11.69 -8.57 -8.39
C LEU A 173 -11.62 -7.20 -7.69
N LEU A 174 -11.10 -6.16 -8.37
CA LEU A 174 -11.06 -4.79 -7.84
C LEU A 174 -12.47 -4.26 -7.60
N GLU A 175 -13.42 -4.50 -8.52
CA GLU A 175 -14.82 -4.14 -8.30
C GLU A 175 -15.38 -4.79 -7.03
N GLU A 176 -15.13 -6.08 -6.83
CA GLU A 176 -15.60 -6.81 -5.65
C GLU A 176 -14.92 -6.29 -4.36
N LEU A 177 -13.61 -6.01 -4.40
CA LEU A 177 -12.91 -5.38 -3.27
C LEU A 177 -13.51 -4.02 -2.91
N PHE A 178 -13.77 -3.16 -3.90
CA PHE A 178 -14.37 -1.85 -3.68
C PHE A 178 -15.80 -1.95 -3.16
N LYS A 179 -16.62 -2.87 -3.68
CA LYS A 179 -17.98 -3.14 -3.16
C LYS A 179 -17.94 -3.55 -1.69
N ASN A 180 -16.89 -4.26 -1.27
CA ASN A 180 -16.69 -4.67 0.12
C ASN A 180 -15.93 -3.63 0.97
N GLY A 181 -15.67 -2.45 0.43
CA GLY A 181 -15.12 -1.32 1.19
C GLY A 181 -13.60 -1.32 1.35
N VAL A 182 -12.87 -2.12 0.57
CA VAL A 182 -11.40 -2.15 0.58
C VAL A 182 -10.86 -0.94 -0.15
N SER A 183 -9.85 -0.29 0.42
CA SER A 183 -9.08 0.79 -0.22
C SER A 183 -7.77 0.24 -0.79
N LEU A 184 -7.26 0.83 -1.87
CA LEU A 184 -6.01 0.43 -2.49
C LEU A 184 -4.98 1.57 -2.48
N VAL A 185 -3.72 1.19 -2.26
CA VAL A 185 -2.53 2.02 -2.47
C VAL A 185 -1.57 1.26 -3.38
N ALA A 186 -1.19 1.85 -4.53
CA ALA A 186 -0.34 1.17 -5.53
C ALA A 186 0.61 2.16 -6.22
#